data_fd251f91db1e17d11c239026009beaa7
#
_entry.id   fd251f91db1e17d11c239026009beaa7
#
_cell.length_a   1.000
_cell.length_b   1.000
_cell.length_c   1.000
_cell.angle_alpha   90.00
_cell.angle_beta   90.00
_cell.angle_gamma   90.00
#
_symmetry.space_group_name_H-M   'P 1'
#
loop_
_entity.id
_entity.type
_entity.pdbx_description
1 polymer ?
#
loop_
_entity_poly.entity_id
_entity_poly.type
_entity_poly.pdbx_seq_one_letter_code
_entity_poly.pdbx_strand_id
1 'polypeptide(L)'
;RDKFEMKTLVDGVLDESPEEIQKAIRTIPTERASEIEFETVSYPIILKPVDGRSSSGLYRIYQEDQLGFAFSSIMDPTKLEDTSLEHYVITVDVIRDAAGHCTAVPREELLRTPNGAGLSVRVFEDPVLEAACRAIAERAEILGCVNFEFIRGEGSGIYYFVECNPRFAGGVAFTELAEVPAVHMHLAIFDGGEISGEEKPVTGFMTRKYQEFRM
;
A
#
# COMPACT_ATOMS: atom_id res chain seq x y z
N ARG A 1 7.99 -12.25 0.63
CA ARG A 1 6.63 -11.67 0.80
C ARG A 1 6.25 -11.46 2.27
N ASP A 2 7.22 -11.40 3.14
CA ASP A 2 7.00 -11.10 4.55
C ASP A 2 6.64 -9.60 4.68
N LYS A 3 5.49 -9.29 5.28
CA LYS A 3 5.04 -7.90 5.47
C LYS A 3 5.93 -7.14 6.44
N PHE A 4 6.48 -7.84 7.41
CA PHE A 4 7.41 -7.28 8.39
C PHE A 4 8.75 -6.93 7.73
N GLU A 5 9.30 -7.81 6.90
CA GLU A 5 10.52 -7.52 6.13
C GLU A 5 10.31 -6.32 5.19
N MET A 6 9.16 -6.23 4.54
CA MET A 6 8.83 -5.09 3.69
C MET A 6 8.76 -3.78 4.50
N LYS A 7 8.15 -3.81 5.68
CA LYS A 7 8.15 -2.64 6.58
C LYS A 7 9.56 -2.23 6.96
N THR A 8 10.41 -3.17 7.36
CA THR A 8 11.80 -2.90 7.74
C THR A 8 12.60 -2.29 6.58
N LEU A 9 12.37 -2.78 5.36
CA LEU A 9 12.96 -2.19 4.16
C LEU A 9 12.51 -0.74 3.98
N VAL A 10 11.20 -0.47 4.13
CA VAL A 10 10.64 0.89 3.99
C VAL A 10 11.20 1.80 5.07
N ASP A 11 11.31 1.36 6.33
CA ASP A 11 11.94 2.15 7.40
C ASP A 11 13.36 2.56 7.00
N GLY A 12 14.18 1.62 6.53
CA GLY A 12 15.54 1.92 6.09
C GLY A 12 15.60 2.91 4.92
N VAL A 13 14.65 2.84 3.98
CA VAL A 13 14.54 3.83 2.89
C VAL A 13 14.18 5.20 3.43
N LEU A 14 13.23 5.28 4.35
CA LEU A 14 12.78 6.56 4.91
C LEU A 14 13.89 7.22 5.74
N ASP A 15 14.64 6.46 6.51
CA ASP A 15 15.77 6.97 7.31
C ASP A 15 16.87 7.60 6.44
N GLU A 16 17.09 7.05 5.24
CA GLU A 16 18.07 7.54 4.25
C GLU A 16 17.48 8.65 3.32
N SER A 17 16.16 8.89 3.38
CA SER A 17 15.47 9.83 2.48
C SER A 17 15.63 11.29 2.92
N PRO A 18 15.42 12.28 2.02
CA PRO A 18 15.35 13.69 2.37
C PRO A 18 14.31 13.97 3.48
N GLU A 19 14.57 14.99 4.29
CA GLU A 19 13.73 15.39 5.42
C GLU A 19 12.25 15.63 5.05
N GLU A 20 12.00 16.09 3.84
CA GLU A 20 10.65 16.29 3.30
C GLU A 20 9.87 14.97 3.21
N ILE A 21 10.52 13.91 2.72
CA ILE A 21 9.93 12.57 2.66
C ILE A 21 9.74 12.01 4.07
N GLN A 22 10.73 12.13 4.95
CA GLN A 22 10.65 11.65 6.34
C GLN A 22 9.51 12.29 7.13
N LYS A 23 9.18 13.56 6.82
CA LYS A 23 8.05 14.25 7.46
C LYS A 23 6.69 13.82 6.92
N ALA A 24 6.62 13.49 5.63
CA ALA A 24 5.38 13.17 4.94
C ALA A 24 5.01 11.69 4.99
N ILE A 25 6.00 10.79 5.05
CA ILE A 25 5.80 9.35 4.97
C ILE A 25 6.32 8.68 6.24
N ARG A 26 5.57 7.71 6.74
CA ARG A 26 5.94 6.85 7.88
C ARG A 26 5.51 5.42 7.62
N THR A 27 6.07 4.48 8.36
CA THR A 27 5.49 3.15 8.50
C THR A 27 4.55 3.11 9.70
N ILE A 28 3.62 2.16 9.70
CA ILE A 28 2.81 1.88 10.88
C ILE A 28 3.70 1.12 11.87
N PRO A 29 3.75 1.52 13.16
CA PRO A 29 4.45 0.76 14.18
C PRO A 29 4.00 -0.71 14.16
N THR A 30 4.94 -1.62 13.93
CA THR A 30 4.65 -3.05 13.76
C THR A 30 5.75 -3.86 14.41
N GLU A 31 5.38 -4.85 15.19
CA GLU A 31 6.28 -5.76 15.88
C GLU A 31 5.84 -7.20 15.65
N ARG A 32 6.77 -8.16 15.77
CA ARG A 32 6.39 -9.58 15.75
C ARG A 32 5.75 -9.94 17.08
N ALA A 33 4.63 -10.62 17.04
CA ALA A 33 3.90 -10.98 18.27
C ALA A 33 4.71 -11.85 19.24
N SER A 34 5.73 -12.56 18.72
CA SER A 34 6.70 -13.32 19.54
C SER A 34 7.70 -12.45 20.34
N GLU A 35 7.77 -11.16 20.02
CA GLU A 35 8.73 -10.21 20.58
C GLU A 35 8.06 -9.18 21.51
N ILE A 36 6.74 -9.28 21.67
CA ILE A 36 5.90 -8.31 22.38
C ILE A 36 5.58 -8.80 23.79
N GLU A 37 5.73 -7.90 24.76
CA GLU A 37 5.13 -8.03 26.10
C GLU A 37 3.72 -7.41 26.05
N PHE A 38 2.69 -8.24 25.89
CA PHE A 38 1.31 -7.78 25.67
C PHE A 38 0.72 -6.96 26.83
N GLU A 39 1.26 -7.11 28.04
CA GLU A 39 0.89 -6.31 29.21
C GLU A 39 1.29 -4.84 29.08
N THR A 40 2.28 -4.51 28.22
CA THR A 40 2.79 -3.15 28.00
C THR A 40 2.15 -2.46 26.82
N VAL A 41 1.32 -3.17 26.06
CA VAL A 41 0.77 -2.70 24.79
C VAL A 41 -0.40 -1.75 24.99
N SER A 42 -0.42 -0.66 24.22
CA SER A 42 -1.57 0.23 24.11
C SER A 42 -2.58 -0.31 23.12
N TYR A 43 -3.84 -0.48 23.55
CA TYR A 43 -4.94 -0.91 22.70
C TYR A 43 -5.70 0.30 22.11
N PRO A 44 -6.37 0.16 20.94
CA PRO A 44 -6.53 -1.06 20.14
C PRO A 44 -5.30 -1.42 19.29
N ILE A 45 -5.18 -2.71 18.94
CA ILE A 45 -4.16 -3.24 18.03
C ILE A 45 -4.78 -4.11 16.94
N ILE A 46 -4.03 -4.30 15.86
CA ILE A 46 -4.39 -5.25 14.81
C ILE A 46 -3.37 -6.39 14.78
N LEU A 47 -3.85 -7.62 14.94
CA LEU A 47 -3.09 -8.83 14.67
C LEU A 47 -3.39 -9.31 13.25
N LYS A 48 -2.35 -9.59 12.47
CA LYS A 48 -2.49 -10.14 11.12
C LYS A 48 -1.37 -11.14 10.83
N PRO A 49 -1.63 -12.20 10.01
CA PRO A 49 -0.58 -13.09 9.56
C PRO A 49 0.45 -12.34 8.71
N VAL A 50 1.72 -12.73 8.83
CA VAL A 50 2.84 -12.14 8.07
C VAL A 50 2.65 -12.34 6.57
N ASP A 51 2.12 -13.48 6.16
CA ASP A 51 1.92 -13.91 4.76
C ASP A 51 0.46 -13.89 4.29
N GLY A 52 -0.47 -13.39 5.11
CA GLY A 52 -1.90 -13.33 4.83
C GLY A 52 -2.26 -12.49 3.60
N ARG A 53 -3.40 -12.82 2.94
CA ARG A 53 -3.94 -12.11 1.77
C ARG A 53 -5.37 -11.66 2.04
N SER A 54 -5.77 -10.54 1.41
CA SER A 54 -7.16 -10.07 1.36
C SER A 54 -7.80 -9.93 2.75
N SER A 55 -7.07 -9.39 3.73
CA SER A 55 -7.51 -9.25 5.13
C SER A 55 -7.91 -10.57 5.82
N SER A 56 -7.54 -11.72 5.26
CA SER A 56 -7.77 -13.01 5.90
C SER A 56 -6.90 -13.14 7.13
N GLY A 57 -7.51 -13.52 8.27
CA GLY A 57 -6.81 -13.67 9.54
C GLY A 57 -6.45 -12.34 10.22
N LEU A 58 -7.10 -11.23 9.84
CA LEU A 58 -6.94 -9.95 10.52
C LEU A 58 -7.89 -9.87 11.71
N TYR A 59 -7.34 -9.58 12.89
CA TYR A 59 -8.09 -9.44 14.14
C TYR A 59 -7.85 -8.06 14.73
N ARG A 60 -8.94 -7.35 15.04
CA ARG A 60 -8.89 -6.11 15.81
C ARG A 60 -9.06 -6.45 17.28
N ILE A 61 -8.08 -6.08 18.10
CA ILE A 61 -8.03 -6.36 19.53
C ILE A 61 -8.15 -5.04 20.27
N TYR A 62 -9.23 -4.88 21.00
CA TYR A 62 -9.53 -3.65 21.73
C TYR A 62 -9.09 -3.72 23.19
N GLN A 63 -8.83 -4.93 23.70
CA GLN A 63 -8.40 -5.20 25.08
C GLN A 63 -7.72 -6.57 25.19
N GLU A 64 -6.90 -6.75 26.20
CA GLU A 64 -6.02 -7.89 26.39
C GLU A 64 -6.73 -9.26 26.41
N ASP A 65 -7.90 -9.35 26.99
CA ASP A 65 -8.67 -10.61 27.10
C ASP A 65 -9.07 -11.21 25.75
N GLN A 66 -9.07 -10.42 24.66
CA GLN A 66 -9.37 -10.87 23.30
C GLN A 66 -8.17 -11.58 22.62
N LEU A 67 -6.96 -11.45 23.17
CA LEU A 67 -5.74 -12.04 22.60
C LEU A 67 -5.79 -13.55 22.49
N GLY A 68 -6.31 -14.23 23.53
CA GLY A 68 -6.38 -15.69 23.57
C GLY A 68 -7.14 -16.31 22.39
N PHE A 69 -8.22 -15.66 21.95
CA PHE A 69 -8.99 -16.08 20.79
C PHE A 69 -8.21 -15.83 19.49
N ALA A 70 -7.59 -14.67 19.34
CA ALA A 70 -6.82 -14.32 18.16
C ALA A 70 -5.62 -15.26 17.97
N PHE A 71 -4.84 -15.53 19.02
CA PHE A 71 -3.70 -16.44 18.96
C PHE A 71 -4.04 -17.88 18.62
N SER A 72 -5.18 -18.38 19.09
CA SER A 72 -5.62 -19.74 18.75
C SER A 72 -5.91 -19.92 17.24
N SER A 73 -6.06 -18.82 16.51
CA SER A 73 -6.42 -18.78 15.09
C SER A 73 -5.28 -18.37 14.15
N ILE A 74 -4.14 -17.91 14.71
CA ILE A 74 -3.00 -17.39 13.93
C ILE A 74 -1.71 -18.06 14.39
N MET A 75 -1.00 -18.69 13.45
CA MET A 75 0.26 -19.41 13.76
C MET A 75 1.49 -18.50 13.90
N ASP A 76 1.52 -17.34 13.22
CA ASP A 76 2.61 -16.36 13.30
C ASP A 76 2.04 -14.94 13.12
N PRO A 77 1.46 -14.36 14.17
CA PRO A 77 0.80 -13.06 14.09
C PRO A 77 1.82 -11.92 14.10
N THR A 78 1.59 -10.91 13.27
CA THR A 78 2.23 -9.59 13.35
C THR A 78 1.27 -8.61 14.00
N LYS A 79 1.75 -7.78 14.93
CA LYS A 79 1.00 -6.70 15.53
C LYS A 79 1.06 -5.45 14.65
N LEU A 80 -0.06 -4.80 14.48
CA LEU A 80 -0.19 -3.49 13.86
C LEU A 80 -0.98 -2.59 14.80
N GLU A 81 -0.44 -1.46 15.23
CA GLU A 81 -1.22 -0.48 15.99
C GLU A 81 -2.21 0.22 15.07
N ASP A 82 -3.51 0.10 15.41
CA ASP A 82 -4.56 0.86 14.73
C ASP A 82 -4.56 2.28 15.33
N THR A 83 -4.14 3.23 14.52
CA THR A 83 -4.44 4.63 14.79
C THR A 83 -5.92 4.79 14.44
N SER A 84 -6.80 4.87 15.43
CA SER A 84 -8.26 5.05 15.30
C SER A 84 -8.67 6.42 14.73
N LEU A 85 -7.88 6.97 13.82
CA LEU A 85 -8.11 8.24 13.16
C LEU A 85 -8.96 8.01 11.92
N GLU A 86 -9.88 8.92 11.65
CA GLU A 86 -10.46 9.05 10.32
C GLU A 86 -9.31 9.11 9.31
N HIS A 87 -9.35 8.27 8.31
CA HIS A 87 -8.24 8.09 7.39
C HIS A 87 -8.73 7.87 5.97
N TYR A 88 -7.92 8.33 5.04
CA TYR A 88 -8.09 8.07 3.62
C TYR A 88 -7.18 6.92 3.19
N VAL A 89 -7.71 5.96 2.44
CA VAL A 89 -6.91 4.92 1.81
C VAL A 89 -6.35 5.46 0.51
N ILE A 90 -5.03 5.43 0.41
CA ILE A 90 -4.29 5.83 -0.78
C ILE A 90 -3.64 4.59 -1.39
N THR A 91 -3.87 4.36 -2.66
CA THR A 91 -3.19 3.31 -3.41
C THR A 91 -2.30 3.95 -4.46
N VAL A 92 -1.11 3.39 -4.67
CA VAL A 92 -0.16 3.86 -5.68
C VAL A 92 0.24 2.70 -6.57
N ASP A 93 -0.10 2.76 -7.85
CA ASP A 93 0.49 1.84 -8.82
C ASP A 93 1.89 2.31 -9.15
N VAL A 94 2.87 1.45 -8.93
CA VAL A 94 4.30 1.73 -9.14
C VAL A 94 4.81 0.78 -10.21
N ILE A 95 5.34 1.33 -11.29
CA ILE A 95 5.85 0.59 -12.44
C ILE A 95 7.34 0.91 -12.57
N ARG A 96 8.20 -0.10 -12.49
CA ARG A 96 9.65 0.08 -12.56
C ARG A 96 10.28 -0.95 -13.49
N ASP A 97 11.21 -0.50 -14.36
CA ASP A 97 12.00 -1.36 -15.21
C ASP A 97 13.38 -1.74 -14.62
N ALA A 98 14.13 -2.55 -15.33
CA ALA A 98 15.45 -3.01 -14.89
C ALA A 98 16.53 -1.90 -14.95
N ALA A 99 16.32 -0.86 -15.77
CA ALA A 99 17.21 0.30 -15.87
C ALA A 99 16.98 1.30 -14.71
N GLY A 100 15.89 1.14 -13.95
CA GLY A 100 15.56 2.01 -12.82
C GLY A 100 14.54 3.12 -13.15
N HIS A 101 14.06 3.21 -14.39
CA HIS A 101 12.96 4.12 -14.70
C HIS A 101 11.71 3.72 -13.94
N CYS A 102 11.03 4.69 -13.33
CA CYS A 102 9.93 4.38 -12.41
C CYS A 102 8.82 5.43 -12.48
N THR A 103 7.61 4.98 -12.73
CA THR A 103 6.38 5.79 -12.70
C THR A 103 5.54 5.38 -11.49
N ALA A 104 5.00 6.37 -10.77
CA ALA A 104 4.11 6.17 -9.64
C ALA A 104 2.81 6.95 -9.85
N VAL A 105 1.67 6.30 -9.67
CA VAL A 105 0.33 6.90 -9.91
C VAL A 105 -0.51 6.82 -8.65
N PRO A 106 -0.57 7.89 -7.85
CA PRO A 106 -1.35 7.94 -6.61
C PRO A 106 -2.86 8.05 -6.88
N ARG A 107 -3.64 7.31 -6.10
CA ARG A 107 -5.11 7.39 -6.07
C ARG A 107 -5.62 7.39 -4.65
N GLU A 108 -6.55 8.27 -4.36
CA GLU A 108 -7.37 8.22 -3.15
C GLU A 108 -8.62 7.39 -3.42
N GLU A 109 -8.85 6.38 -2.60
CA GLU A 109 -9.99 5.46 -2.70
C GLU A 109 -11.21 6.08 -1.98
N LEU A 110 -12.10 6.73 -2.72
CA LEU A 110 -13.29 7.41 -2.19
C LEU A 110 -14.41 6.44 -1.84
N LEU A 111 -14.55 5.38 -2.62
CA LEU A 111 -15.50 4.30 -2.40
C LEU A 111 -14.85 2.98 -2.80
N ARG A 112 -14.94 1.98 -1.92
CA ARG A 112 -14.37 0.64 -2.11
C ARG A 112 -15.45 -0.44 -2.04
N THR A 113 -15.21 -1.55 -2.73
CA THR A 113 -15.98 -2.79 -2.51
C THR A 113 -15.63 -3.39 -1.14
N PRO A 114 -16.45 -4.29 -0.60
CA PRO A 114 -16.11 -5.06 0.60
C PRO A 114 -14.77 -5.80 0.50
N ASN A 115 -14.34 -6.15 -0.71
CA ASN A 115 -13.07 -6.84 -0.98
C ASN A 115 -11.90 -5.86 -1.20
N GLY A 116 -12.09 -4.56 -0.94
CA GLY A 116 -11.05 -3.55 -0.98
C GLY A 116 -10.72 -2.98 -2.37
N ALA A 117 -11.44 -3.35 -3.43
CA ALA A 117 -11.22 -2.75 -4.75
C ALA A 117 -11.92 -1.39 -4.87
N GLY A 118 -11.24 -0.40 -5.45
CA GLY A 118 -11.81 0.93 -5.69
C GLY A 118 -13.02 0.89 -6.62
N LEU A 119 -14.08 1.60 -6.25
CA LEU A 119 -15.26 1.88 -7.06
C LEU A 119 -15.27 3.31 -7.57
N SER A 120 -14.89 4.26 -6.73
CA SER A 120 -14.66 5.65 -7.08
C SER A 120 -13.34 6.09 -6.48
N VAL A 121 -12.56 6.79 -7.27
CA VAL A 121 -11.21 7.23 -6.88
C VAL A 121 -10.98 8.67 -7.29
N ARG A 122 -10.03 9.32 -6.66
CA ARG A 122 -9.43 10.56 -7.12
C ARG A 122 -7.98 10.30 -7.47
N VAL A 123 -7.63 10.37 -8.75
CA VAL A 123 -6.22 10.38 -9.19
C VAL A 123 -5.65 11.77 -8.94
N PHE A 124 -4.47 11.84 -8.33
CA PHE A 124 -3.81 13.10 -7.99
C PHE A 124 -2.29 12.99 -8.16
N GLU A 125 -1.61 14.11 -8.18
CA GLU A 125 -0.15 14.19 -8.14
C GLU A 125 0.28 14.59 -6.73
N ASP A 126 1.31 13.91 -6.23
CA ASP A 126 2.01 14.27 -4.99
C ASP A 126 3.50 13.91 -5.16
N PRO A 127 4.34 14.89 -5.53
CA PRO A 127 5.75 14.65 -5.80
C PRO A 127 6.52 14.00 -4.64
N VAL A 128 6.14 14.28 -3.40
CA VAL A 128 6.79 13.72 -2.20
C VAL A 128 6.43 12.24 -2.04
N LEU A 129 5.14 11.90 -2.17
CA LEU A 129 4.68 10.51 -2.14
C LEU A 129 5.25 9.70 -3.30
N GLU A 130 5.26 10.28 -4.50
CA GLU A 130 5.82 9.63 -5.69
C GLU A 130 7.32 9.38 -5.55
N ALA A 131 8.09 10.37 -5.05
CA ALA A 131 9.52 10.21 -4.80
C ALA A 131 9.80 9.11 -3.77
N ALA A 132 9.02 9.04 -2.68
CA ALA A 132 9.12 7.97 -1.70
C ALA A 132 8.81 6.60 -2.32
N CYS A 133 7.75 6.51 -3.14
CA CYS A 133 7.41 5.26 -3.83
C CYS A 133 8.52 4.80 -4.78
N ARG A 134 9.16 5.72 -5.51
CA ARG A 134 10.32 5.41 -6.38
C ARG A 134 11.50 4.89 -5.57
N ALA A 135 11.85 5.55 -4.45
CA ALA A 135 12.94 5.11 -3.58
C ALA A 135 12.68 3.72 -2.98
N ILE A 136 11.46 3.45 -2.53
CA ILE A 136 11.05 2.14 -2.02
C ILE A 136 11.14 1.08 -3.15
N ALA A 137 10.66 1.39 -4.35
CA ALA A 137 10.68 0.47 -5.47
C ALA A 137 12.12 0.15 -5.93
N GLU A 138 13.02 1.13 -5.90
CA GLU A 138 14.44 0.95 -6.20
C GLU A 138 15.10 0.03 -5.16
N ARG A 139 14.95 0.30 -3.86
CA ARG A 139 15.53 -0.50 -2.79
C ARG A 139 14.99 -1.93 -2.74
N ALA A 140 13.71 -2.12 -3.08
CA ALA A 140 13.05 -3.42 -3.16
C ALA A 140 13.31 -4.14 -4.50
N GLU A 141 14.09 -3.55 -5.40
CA GLU A 141 14.39 -4.08 -6.74
C GLU A 141 13.13 -4.50 -7.50
N ILE A 142 12.05 -3.68 -7.37
CA ILE A 142 10.79 -3.96 -8.06
C ILE A 142 11.02 -4.03 -9.56
N LEU A 143 10.44 -5.05 -10.19
CA LEU A 143 10.38 -5.19 -11.65
C LEU A 143 8.91 -5.34 -12.07
N GLY A 144 8.48 -4.50 -13.01
CA GLY A 144 7.10 -4.44 -13.47
C GLY A 144 6.20 -3.59 -12.57
N CYS A 145 4.90 -3.87 -12.59
CA CYS A 145 3.89 -3.10 -11.85
C CYS A 145 3.52 -3.79 -10.54
N VAL A 146 3.59 -3.02 -9.46
CA VAL A 146 3.10 -3.39 -8.13
C VAL A 146 2.15 -2.32 -7.60
N ASN A 147 1.45 -2.61 -6.51
CA ASN A 147 0.59 -1.66 -5.84
C ASN A 147 1.06 -1.45 -4.39
N PHE A 148 1.36 -0.21 -4.04
CA PHE A 148 1.59 0.21 -2.66
C PHE A 148 0.29 0.74 -2.07
N GLU A 149 0.01 0.39 -0.82
CA GLU A 149 -1.14 0.89 -0.07
C GLU A 149 -0.66 1.72 1.12
N PHE A 150 -1.29 2.89 1.29
CA PHE A 150 -1.05 3.81 2.39
C PHE A 150 -2.36 4.19 3.06
N ILE A 151 -2.27 4.59 4.31
CA ILE A 151 -3.32 5.31 5.03
C ILE A 151 -2.83 6.75 5.21
N ARG A 152 -3.66 7.74 4.87
CA ARG A 152 -3.38 9.14 5.13
C ARG A 152 -4.27 9.64 6.26
N GLY A 153 -3.66 10.12 7.35
CA GLY A 153 -4.38 10.73 8.45
C GLY A 153 -5.02 12.06 8.04
N GLU A 154 -6.32 12.24 8.33
CA GLU A 154 -7.07 13.43 7.92
C GLU A 154 -6.47 14.73 8.45
N GLY A 155 -6.12 14.78 9.75
CA GLY A 155 -5.58 15.99 10.39
C GLY A 155 -4.09 16.23 10.15
N SER A 156 -3.29 15.17 10.00
CA SER A 156 -1.82 15.27 9.88
C SER A 156 -1.34 15.38 8.44
N GLY A 157 -2.10 14.86 7.49
CA GLY A 157 -1.67 14.72 6.10
C GLY A 157 -0.56 13.69 5.88
N ILE A 158 -0.09 13.01 6.95
CA ILE A 158 0.99 12.02 6.88
C ILE A 158 0.47 10.75 6.22
N TYR A 159 1.27 10.18 5.33
CA TYR A 159 1.05 8.89 4.72
C TYR A 159 1.72 7.78 5.52
N TYR A 160 0.96 6.80 5.96
CA TYR A 160 1.47 5.62 6.64
C TYR A 160 1.48 4.44 5.67
N PHE A 161 2.66 3.92 5.36
CA PHE A 161 2.82 2.74 4.51
C PHE A 161 2.20 1.51 5.18
N VAL A 162 1.32 0.82 4.46
CA VAL A 162 0.60 -0.37 4.94
C VAL A 162 1.18 -1.65 4.36
N GLU A 163 1.25 -1.73 3.02
CA GLU A 163 1.72 -2.94 2.34
C GLU A 163 2.13 -2.69 0.88
N CYS A 164 2.94 -3.62 0.36
CA CYS A 164 3.20 -3.79 -1.05
C CYS A 164 2.46 -5.04 -1.57
N ASN A 165 1.61 -4.85 -2.54
CA ASN A 165 0.95 -5.91 -3.28
C ASN A 165 1.72 -6.18 -4.59
N PRO A 166 2.49 -7.28 -4.73
CA PRO A 166 3.30 -7.57 -5.92
C PRO A 166 2.42 -8.07 -7.08
N ARG A 167 1.48 -7.28 -7.48
CA ARG A 167 0.49 -7.52 -8.54
C ARG A 167 -0.19 -6.22 -8.92
N PHE A 168 -0.93 -6.24 -10.03
CA PHE A 168 -1.86 -5.16 -10.35
C PHE A 168 -2.88 -4.94 -9.22
N ALA A 169 -3.16 -3.67 -8.93
CA ALA A 169 -4.27 -3.30 -8.06
C ALA A 169 -5.62 -3.71 -8.65
N GLY A 170 -6.62 -3.92 -7.80
CA GLY A 170 -8.00 -4.04 -8.26
C GLY A 170 -8.51 -2.79 -9.00
N GLY A 171 -7.85 -1.66 -8.79
CA GLY A 171 -8.10 -0.37 -9.41
C GLY A 171 -7.18 -0.01 -10.58
N VAL A 172 -6.35 -0.91 -11.11
CA VAL A 172 -5.40 -0.59 -12.20
C VAL A 172 -6.05 0.04 -13.44
N ALA A 173 -7.32 -0.30 -13.71
CA ALA A 173 -8.07 0.33 -14.80
C ALA A 173 -8.24 1.84 -14.64
N PHE A 174 -8.16 2.40 -13.43
CA PHE A 174 -8.15 3.84 -13.21
C PHE A 174 -6.80 4.46 -13.61
N THR A 175 -5.71 3.73 -13.44
CA THR A 175 -4.38 4.14 -13.94
C THR A 175 -4.35 4.18 -15.47
N GLU A 176 -4.97 3.19 -16.13
CA GLU A 176 -5.16 3.20 -17.58
C GLU A 176 -6.04 4.38 -18.04
N LEU A 177 -7.14 4.67 -17.32
CA LEU A 177 -8.01 5.82 -17.60
C LEU A 177 -7.30 7.16 -17.36
N ALA A 178 -6.33 7.19 -16.47
CA ALA A 178 -5.45 8.34 -16.23
C ALA A 178 -4.32 8.47 -17.28
N GLU A 179 -4.44 7.76 -18.41
CA GLU A 179 -3.51 7.77 -19.54
C GLU A 179 -2.11 7.23 -19.22
N VAL A 180 -1.95 6.49 -18.13
CA VAL A 180 -0.74 5.74 -17.84
C VAL A 180 -0.98 4.26 -18.17
N PRO A 181 -0.40 3.73 -19.27
CA PRO A 181 -0.69 2.39 -19.76
C PRO A 181 0.06 1.31 -18.97
N ALA A 182 -0.28 1.17 -17.69
CA ALA A 182 0.42 0.34 -16.70
C ALA A 182 0.53 -1.13 -17.11
N VAL A 183 -0.51 -1.68 -17.72
CA VAL A 183 -0.51 -3.08 -18.19
C VAL A 183 0.45 -3.24 -19.38
N HIS A 184 0.43 -2.30 -20.32
CA HIS A 184 1.35 -2.34 -21.48
C HIS A 184 2.81 -2.15 -21.01
N MET A 185 3.06 -1.20 -20.13
CA MET A 185 4.39 -0.97 -19.56
C MET A 185 4.91 -2.22 -18.83
N HIS A 186 4.08 -2.86 -18.02
CA HIS A 186 4.43 -4.11 -17.34
C HIS A 186 4.82 -5.22 -18.33
N LEU A 187 4.04 -5.42 -19.39
CA LEU A 187 4.35 -6.41 -20.41
C LEU A 187 5.64 -6.09 -21.17
N ALA A 188 5.84 -4.82 -21.55
CA ALA A 188 7.05 -4.37 -22.22
C ALA A 188 8.31 -4.63 -21.37
N ILE A 189 8.25 -4.35 -20.05
CA ILE A 189 9.35 -4.59 -19.12
C ILE A 189 9.73 -6.08 -19.09
N PHE A 190 8.74 -6.99 -19.02
CA PHE A 190 9.01 -8.44 -19.01
C PHE A 190 9.44 -9.00 -20.38
N ASP A 191 9.21 -8.26 -21.46
CA ASP A 191 9.77 -8.53 -22.79
C ASP A 191 11.17 -7.91 -23.00
N GLY A 192 11.77 -7.37 -21.92
CA GLY A 192 13.11 -6.77 -21.93
C GLY A 192 13.17 -5.32 -22.39
N GLY A 193 12.04 -4.65 -22.52
CA GLY A 193 11.93 -3.23 -22.83
C GLY A 193 12.11 -2.32 -21.62
N GLU A 194 12.30 -1.04 -21.90
CA GLU A 194 12.38 0.03 -20.93
C GLU A 194 11.14 0.93 -21.01
N ILE A 195 10.84 1.63 -19.93
CA ILE A 195 9.80 2.66 -19.86
C ILE A 195 10.44 4.05 -19.78
N SER A 196 9.68 5.12 -20.00
CA SER A 196 10.25 6.48 -19.87
C SER A 196 10.46 6.88 -18.42
N GLY A 197 9.56 6.43 -17.52
CA GLY A 197 9.54 6.84 -16.12
C GLY A 197 9.05 8.28 -15.90
N GLU A 198 8.61 8.95 -16.96
CA GLU A 198 8.16 10.35 -16.97
C GLU A 198 6.65 10.49 -17.20
N GLU A 199 5.93 9.38 -17.25
CA GLU A 199 4.49 9.38 -17.45
C GLU A 199 3.80 10.15 -16.32
N LYS A 200 2.97 11.12 -16.71
CA LYS A 200 2.15 11.90 -15.80
C LYS A 200 0.69 11.49 -15.95
N PRO A 201 0.02 11.15 -14.84
CA PRO A 201 -1.38 10.80 -14.90
C PRO A 201 -2.26 12.02 -15.17
N VAL A 202 -3.32 11.83 -15.95
CA VAL A 202 -4.43 12.77 -15.97
C VAL A 202 -5.15 12.67 -14.62
N THR A 203 -5.13 13.77 -13.87
CA THR A 203 -5.72 13.85 -12.54
C THR A 203 -7.22 14.07 -12.60
N GLY A 204 -7.96 13.62 -11.59
CA GLY A 204 -9.39 13.83 -11.49
C GLY A 204 -10.15 12.72 -10.81
N PHE A 205 -11.48 12.87 -10.76
CA PHE A 205 -12.37 11.87 -10.20
C PHE A 205 -12.77 10.86 -11.26
N MET A 206 -12.68 9.59 -10.91
CA MET A 206 -13.02 8.47 -11.77
C MET A 206 -13.91 7.50 -11.03
N THR A 207 -14.86 6.89 -11.73
CA THR A 207 -15.77 5.91 -11.12
C THR A 207 -15.98 4.72 -12.04
N ARG A 208 -16.17 3.55 -11.43
CA ARG A 208 -16.49 2.31 -12.13
C ARG A 208 -18.00 2.18 -12.27
N LYS A 209 -18.44 1.80 -13.48
CA LYS A 209 -19.84 1.48 -13.77
C LYS A 209 -19.98 -0.04 -13.94
N TYR A 210 -20.95 -0.63 -13.26
CA TYR A 210 -21.42 -1.97 -13.56
C TYR A 210 -22.51 -1.89 -14.63
N GLN A 211 -22.53 -2.88 -15.52
CA GLN A 211 -23.54 -2.98 -16.56
C GLN A 211 -23.99 -4.44 -16.66
N GLU A 212 -25.30 -4.64 -16.62
CA GLU A 212 -25.91 -5.94 -16.82
C GLU A 212 -25.94 -6.27 -18.32
N PHE A 213 -25.65 -7.53 -18.63
CA PHE A 213 -25.73 -8.08 -19.97
C PHE A 213 -26.70 -9.25 -19.99
N ARG A 214 -27.49 -9.34 -21.05
CA ARG A 214 -28.26 -10.54 -21.34
C ARG A 214 -27.40 -11.48 -22.15
N MET A 215 -27.23 -12.70 -21.63
CA MET A 215 -26.58 -13.80 -22.37
C MET A 215 -27.60 -14.56 -23.22
#